data_70b810badd1f990669fa252c00692a98
#
_entry.id   70b810badd1f990669fa252c00692a98
#
_cell.length_a   1.000
_cell.length_b   1.000
_cell.length_c   1.000
_cell.angle_alpha   90.00
_cell.angle_beta   90.00
_cell.angle_gamma   90.00
#
_symmetry.space_group_name_H-M   'P 1'
#
loop_
_entity.id
_entity.type
_entity.pdbx_description
1 polymer ?
#
loop_
_entity_poly.entity_id
_entity_poly.type
_entity_poly.pdbx_seq_one_letter_code
_entity_poly.pdbx_strand_id
1 'polypeptide(L)'
;MSNTNVTLNEVIKFHSEIKEFSKNLKQCFDQTNNAMSKLSKKWQDHQFQTFKSNFKKHADKLQPLSQELDKYEKHIDTYWKPRIEQIMKTYKK
;
A
#
# COMPACT_ATOMS: atom_id res chain seq x y z
N MET A 1 -6.15 27.40 -12.26
CA MET A 1 -7.46 27.24 -11.66
C MET A 1 -7.58 25.94 -10.94
N SER A 2 -7.64 26.02 -9.65
CA SER A 2 -7.81 24.82 -8.86
C SER A 2 -9.29 24.48 -8.81
N ASN A 3 -9.65 23.44 -9.48
CA ASN A 3 -10.99 22.93 -9.38
C ASN A 3 -11.04 21.87 -8.32
N THR A 4 -11.52 22.23 -7.18
CA THR A 4 -11.78 21.26 -6.17
C THR A 4 -13.23 20.81 -6.31
N ASN A 5 -13.46 19.98 -7.29
CA ASN A 5 -14.73 19.27 -7.35
C ASN A 5 -14.70 17.99 -6.51
N VAL A 6 -13.66 17.84 -5.71
CA VAL A 6 -13.48 16.67 -4.87
C VAL A 6 -14.32 16.81 -3.62
N THR A 7 -15.16 15.83 -3.34
CA THR A 7 -15.95 15.80 -2.12
C THR A 7 -15.23 15.03 -1.02
N LEU A 8 -15.64 15.27 0.22
CA LEU A 8 -15.10 14.54 1.36
C LEU A 8 -15.32 13.03 1.21
N ASN A 9 -16.49 12.64 0.69
CA ASN A 9 -16.80 11.22 0.49
C ASN A 9 -15.84 10.56 -0.50
N GLU A 10 -15.46 11.28 -1.56
CA GLU A 10 -14.49 10.77 -2.53
C GLU A 10 -13.12 10.57 -1.91
N VAL A 11 -12.70 11.49 -1.04
CA VAL A 11 -11.42 11.38 -0.34
C VAL A 11 -11.46 10.21 0.65
N ILE A 12 -12.56 10.04 1.37
CA ILE A 12 -12.72 8.92 2.30
C ILE A 12 -12.66 7.60 1.54
N LYS A 13 -13.33 7.52 0.41
CA LYS A 13 -13.31 6.33 -0.42
C LYS A 13 -11.92 6.01 -0.93
N PHE A 14 -11.21 7.02 -1.44
CA PHE A 14 -9.84 6.86 -1.92
C PHE A 14 -8.91 6.39 -0.81
N HIS A 15 -9.03 6.99 0.36
CA HIS A 15 -8.24 6.62 1.54
C HIS A 15 -8.49 5.16 1.92
N SER A 16 -9.76 4.74 1.90
CA SER A 16 -10.14 3.36 2.19
C SER A 16 -9.54 2.39 1.18
N GLU A 17 -9.54 2.76 -0.10
CA GLU A 17 -8.96 1.92 -1.15
C GLU A 17 -7.45 1.77 -1.01
N ILE A 18 -6.75 2.85 -0.66
CA ILE A 18 -5.30 2.80 -0.43
C ILE A 18 -4.99 1.92 0.79
N LYS A 19 -5.78 2.05 1.84
CA LYS A 19 -5.64 1.26 3.04
C LYS A 19 -5.79 -0.23 2.75
N GLU A 20 -6.82 -0.57 1.98
CA GLU A 20 -7.09 -1.94 1.56
C GLU A 20 -5.96 -2.49 0.69
N PHE A 21 -5.51 -1.69 -0.28
CA PHE A 21 -4.41 -2.09 -1.16
C PHE A 21 -3.13 -2.34 -0.37
N SER A 22 -2.79 -1.44 0.55
CA SER A 22 -1.60 -1.57 1.38
C SER A 22 -1.65 -2.83 2.24
N LYS A 23 -2.82 -3.09 2.84
CA LYS A 23 -3.04 -4.29 3.65
C LYS A 23 -2.88 -5.56 2.82
N ASN A 24 -3.51 -5.58 1.65
CA ASN A 24 -3.44 -6.74 0.75
C ASN A 24 -2.02 -6.98 0.27
N LEU A 25 -1.27 -5.92 -0.02
CA LEU A 25 0.12 -6.04 -0.44
C LEU A 25 0.97 -6.68 0.64
N LYS A 26 0.82 -6.24 1.89
CA LYS A 26 1.55 -6.81 3.03
C LYS A 26 1.20 -8.28 3.25
N GLN A 27 -0.09 -8.62 3.16
CA GLN A 27 -0.52 -10.01 3.29
C GLN A 27 0.06 -10.87 2.19
N CYS A 28 0.09 -10.36 0.97
CA CYS A 28 0.66 -11.06 -0.17
C CYS A 28 2.14 -11.35 0.03
N PHE A 29 2.89 -10.38 0.54
CA PHE A 29 4.28 -10.56 0.88
C PHE A 29 4.48 -11.66 1.94
N ASP A 30 3.70 -11.58 3.02
CA ASP A 30 3.82 -12.54 4.11
C ASP A 30 3.50 -13.96 3.64
N GLN A 31 2.42 -14.12 2.87
CA GLN A 31 2.03 -15.42 2.34
C GLN A 31 3.10 -15.98 1.39
N THR A 32 3.64 -15.13 0.52
CA THR A 32 4.65 -15.54 -0.44
C THR A 32 5.94 -15.90 0.26
N ASN A 33 6.36 -15.13 1.26
CA ASN A 33 7.54 -15.43 2.03
C ASN A 33 7.40 -16.75 2.79
N ASN A 34 6.23 -17.02 3.35
CA ASN A 34 5.94 -18.27 4.04
C ASN A 34 5.97 -19.45 3.07
N ALA A 35 5.38 -19.29 1.89
CA ALA A 35 5.40 -20.32 0.86
C ALA A 35 6.83 -20.60 0.39
N MET A 36 7.62 -19.55 0.20
CA MET A 36 9.02 -19.68 -0.20
C MET A 36 9.83 -20.41 0.87
N SER A 37 9.58 -20.11 2.13
CA SER A 37 10.25 -20.74 3.26
C SER A 37 9.94 -22.24 3.32
N LYS A 38 8.67 -22.59 3.11
CA LYS A 38 8.25 -24.00 3.08
C LYS A 38 8.87 -24.75 1.91
N LEU A 39 8.88 -24.13 0.75
CA LEU A 39 9.45 -24.71 -0.45
C LEU A 39 10.96 -24.91 -0.31
N SER A 40 11.64 -23.97 0.34
CA SER A 40 13.07 -23.99 0.60
C SER A 40 13.49 -25.21 1.43
N LYS A 41 12.62 -25.72 2.28
CA LYS A 41 12.91 -26.90 3.09
C LYS A 41 12.89 -28.18 2.28
N LYS A 42 12.14 -28.21 1.17
CA LYS A 42 11.97 -29.41 0.35
C LYS A 42 12.80 -29.38 -0.92
N TRP A 43 13.10 -28.20 -1.43
CA TRP A 43 13.78 -28.02 -2.71
C TRP A 43 15.06 -27.23 -2.46
N GLN A 44 16.21 -27.90 -2.51
CA GLN A 44 17.49 -27.29 -2.14
C GLN A 44 18.52 -27.35 -3.28
N ASP A 45 18.08 -27.46 -4.52
CA ASP A 45 19.01 -27.47 -5.63
C ASP A 45 19.43 -26.04 -6.02
N HIS A 46 20.43 -25.98 -6.91
CA HIS A 46 21.00 -24.72 -7.35
C HIS A 46 19.97 -23.82 -8.07
N GLN A 47 19.11 -24.44 -8.86
CA GLN A 47 18.08 -23.69 -9.59
C GLN A 47 17.11 -22.99 -8.63
N PHE A 48 16.74 -23.67 -7.57
CA PHE A 48 15.89 -23.07 -6.55
C PHE A 48 16.59 -21.93 -5.83
N GLN A 49 17.88 -22.07 -5.53
CA GLN A 49 18.64 -21.01 -4.87
C GLN A 49 18.72 -19.76 -5.75
N THR A 50 18.88 -19.93 -7.05
CA THR A 50 18.86 -18.83 -8.01
C THR A 50 17.49 -18.15 -8.05
N PHE A 51 16.44 -18.95 -8.11
CA PHE A 51 15.07 -18.42 -8.09
C PHE A 51 14.80 -17.63 -6.81
N LYS A 52 15.16 -18.18 -5.67
CA LYS A 52 14.96 -17.53 -4.38
C LYS A 52 15.69 -16.19 -4.29
N SER A 53 16.94 -16.16 -4.77
CA SER A 53 17.72 -14.93 -4.78
C SER A 53 17.06 -13.85 -5.66
N ASN A 54 16.62 -14.24 -6.85
CA ASN A 54 15.95 -13.32 -7.77
C ASN A 54 14.62 -12.82 -7.19
N PHE A 55 13.86 -13.71 -6.58
CA PHE A 55 12.61 -13.36 -5.94
C PHE A 55 12.84 -12.33 -4.84
N LYS A 56 13.85 -12.54 -4.01
CA LYS A 56 14.17 -11.62 -2.93
C LYS A 56 14.53 -10.24 -3.46
N LYS A 57 15.27 -10.15 -4.55
CA LYS A 57 15.62 -8.87 -5.18
C LYS A 57 14.37 -8.11 -5.61
N HIS A 58 13.40 -8.80 -6.19
CA HIS A 58 12.15 -8.18 -6.62
C HIS A 58 11.30 -7.76 -5.42
N ALA A 59 11.23 -8.62 -4.40
CA ALA A 59 10.49 -8.31 -3.18
C ALA A 59 11.07 -7.08 -2.48
N ASP A 60 12.40 -6.97 -2.43
CA ASP A 60 13.07 -5.83 -1.81
C ASP A 60 12.74 -4.52 -2.53
N LYS A 61 12.48 -4.56 -3.83
CA LYS A 61 12.06 -3.38 -4.60
C LYS A 61 10.64 -2.95 -4.29
N LEU A 62 9.79 -3.88 -3.89
CA LEU A 62 8.40 -3.58 -3.56
C LEU A 62 8.21 -3.06 -2.14
N GLN A 63 9.16 -3.34 -1.25
CA GLN A 63 9.08 -2.89 0.13
C GLN A 63 9.04 -1.35 0.25
N PRO A 64 9.88 -0.59 -0.48
CA PRO A 64 9.77 0.86 -0.46
C PRO A 64 8.40 1.36 -0.94
N LEU A 65 7.78 0.67 -1.89
CA LEU A 65 6.44 1.04 -2.34
C LEU A 65 5.42 0.92 -1.22
N SER A 66 5.49 -0.15 -0.43
CA SER A 66 4.61 -0.32 0.73
C SER A 66 4.77 0.82 1.73
N GLN A 67 6.02 1.25 1.96
CA GLN A 67 6.29 2.37 2.86
C GLN A 67 5.74 3.69 2.31
N GLU A 68 5.85 3.90 1.00
CA GLU A 68 5.28 5.09 0.37
C GLU A 68 3.75 5.11 0.47
N LEU A 69 3.11 3.97 0.32
CA LEU A 69 1.66 3.86 0.47
C LEU A 69 1.22 4.20 1.90
N ASP A 70 1.98 3.77 2.89
CA ASP A 70 1.71 4.11 4.28
C ASP A 70 1.81 5.62 4.50
N LYS A 71 2.78 6.28 3.87
CA LYS A 71 2.94 7.73 3.96
C LYS A 71 1.77 8.46 3.31
N TYR A 72 1.33 8.00 2.15
CA TYR A 72 0.18 8.59 1.48
C TYR A 72 -1.09 8.46 2.31
N GLU A 73 -1.28 7.28 2.89
CA GLU A 73 -2.42 7.03 3.77
C GLU A 73 -2.45 8.01 4.94
N LYS A 74 -1.33 8.16 5.61
CA LYS A 74 -1.20 9.10 6.74
C LYS A 74 -1.41 10.53 6.30
N HIS A 75 -0.89 10.90 5.15
CA HIS A 75 -1.01 12.26 4.61
C HIS A 75 -2.46 12.60 4.29
N ILE A 76 -3.19 11.67 3.69
CA ILE A 76 -4.61 11.85 3.43
C ILE A 76 -5.37 12.02 4.74
N ASP A 77 -5.09 11.18 5.73
CA ASP A 77 -5.79 11.19 6.99
C ASP A 77 -5.52 12.43 7.81
N THR A 78 -4.27 12.89 7.86
CA THR A 78 -3.86 13.98 8.75
C THR A 78 -3.93 15.36 8.09
N TYR A 79 -3.82 15.44 6.77
CA TYR A 79 -3.73 16.71 6.07
C TYR A 79 -4.95 16.98 5.20
N TRP A 80 -5.27 16.06 4.28
CA TRP A 80 -6.28 16.33 3.27
C TRP A 80 -7.71 16.19 3.78
N LYS A 81 -8.00 15.17 4.58
CA LYS A 81 -9.36 14.99 5.09
C LYS A 81 -9.82 16.16 5.95
N PRO A 82 -9.05 16.64 6.92
CA PRO A 82 -9.46 17.79 7.70
C PRO A 82 -9.66 19.06 6.87
N ARG A 83 -8.82 19.26 5.86
CA ARG A 83 -8.91 20.46 5.00
C ARG A 83 -10.17 20.43 4.15
N ILE A 84 -10.46 19.30 3.54
CA ILE A 84 -11.65 19.15 2.71
C ILE A 84 -12.91 19.26 3.56
N GLU A 85 -12.88 18.64 4.74
CA GLU A 85 -13.99 18.75 5.69
C GLU A 85 -14.27 20.19 6.08
N GLN A 86 -13.23 20.96 6.33
CA GLN A 86 -13.39 22.37 6.68
C GLN A 86 -13.95 23.20 5.52
N ILE A 87 -13.48 22.93 4.31
CA ILE A 87 -13.99 23.60 3.11
C ILE A 87 -15.48 23.32 2.95
N MET A 88 -15.88 22.07 3.11
CA MET A 88 -17.29 21.68 3.00
C MET A 88 -18.15 22.33 4.06
N LYS A 89 -17.65 22.46 5.28
CA LYS A 89 -18.37 23.16 6.34
C LYS A 89 -18.56 24.64 6.01
N THR A 90 -17.57 25.25 5.37
CA THR A 90 -17.65 26.65 4.97
C THR A 90 -18.70 26.86 3.90
N TYR A 91 -18.87 25.92 3.00
CA TYR A 91 -19.82 26.02 1.90
C TYR A 91 -21.22 25.58 2.28
N LYS A 92 -21.41 24.98 3.44
CA LYS A 92 -22.71 24.46 3.87
C LYS A 92 -23.47 25.43 4.76
N LYS A 93 -23.27 26.68 4.59
CA LYS A 93 -24.08 27.61 5.36
C LYS A 93 -25.45 27.82 4.73
#